data_4055ceeac9103db6f0230529da39b27b
#
_entry.id   4055ceeac9103db6f0230529da39b27b
#
_cell.length_a   1.000
_cell.length_b   1.000
_cell.length_c   1.000
_cell.angle_alpha   90.00
_cell.angle_beta   90.00
_cell.angle_gamma   90.00
#
_symmetry.space_group_name_H-M   'P 1'
#
loop_
_entity.id
_entity.type
_entity.pdbx_description
1 polymer ?
#
loop_
_entity_poly.entity_id
_entity_poly.type
_entity_poly.pdbx_seq_one_letter_code
_entity_poly.pdbx_strand_id
1 'polypeptide(L)'
;MISRIGILVGLGLLGAASPAAAQTLDDALAAAYANNPQLQAERANLRSTDEGVPQALAGWRPQVTVSGTAGYTQGSITEPSAGLLGSTQVTSSQDHQLGTVSAQVTENIYSGGQTKAQTAEATDKVKSERANLVNIEQQVFTNAVSAYVTVIENQQLLALAINNAQVLKEQLKATQDRFSVGEITRTDVAQSESSLAQAEAQVQTAQGNLQTARATFEDVIGFPPGRLSPPQPLALPVSSRRSAAAAAAANNPAVIQAQFNQAAAADAVDLAFSKLMPTLALQGEVYQDVGSVEAGYISKGAEVLASLSWPLYQGGAEYSAIRQAVQQREYARQQLDVARRTAIENAEQYWETLAATRATITSTRAEIAANEIALDGTEREALVGSRTTLDVLNAQQLLLQSQVTLVQNLANLVTDSYQVAAAIGRFTARDIGLHVPLYDDNAYYGAVKNAWVGTGDPTANSVGDPNGSPEDNLGNGNH
;
A
#
# COMPACT_ATOMS: atom_id res chain seq x y z
N MET A 1 22.86 62.31 -40.71
CA MET A 1 22.58 60.96 -41.25
C MET A 1 21.84 60.17 -40.17
N ILE A 2 20.74 59.63 -40.52
CA ILE A 2 19.53 59.31 -39.82
C ILE A 2 19.70 58.17 -38.81
N SER A 3 19.45 58.47 -37.52
CA SER A 3 19.33 57.52 -36.40
C SER A 3 17.96 56.87 -36.41
N ARG A 4 17.85 55.54 -36.37
CA ARG A 4 16.61 54.80 -36.16
C ARG A 4 16.52 54.36 -34.70
N ILE A 5 15.60 54.97 -33.98
CA ILE A 5 15.18 54.59 -32.65
C ILE A 5 14.21 53.42 -32.77
N GLY A 6 14.59 52.25 -32.26
CA GLY A 6 13.73 51.07 -32.13
C GLY A 6 13.00 51.13 -30.80
N ILE A 7 11.67 51.22 -30.84
CA ILE A 7 10.76 51.15 -29.68
C ILE A 7 10.57 49.67 -29.31
N LEU A 8 11.11 49.22 -28.16
CA LEU A 8 10.83 47.95 -27.53
C LEU A 8 9.47 48.04 -26.83
N VAL A 9 8.44 47.45 -27.42
CA VAL A 9 7.14 47.21 -26.77
C VAL A 9 7.30 46.03 -25.81
N GLY A 10 7.37 46.33 -24.52
CA GLY A 10 7.31 45.30 -23.46
C GLY A 10 5.91 44.72 -23.40
N LEU A 11 5.76 43.45 -23.86
CA LEU A 11 4.53 42.69 -23.66
C LEU A 11 4.53 42.19 -22.20
N GLY A 12 3.79 42.92 -21.35
CA GLY A 12 3.50 42.49 -19.98
C GLY A 12 2.63 41.22 -20.03
N LEU A 13 3.18 40.08 -19.67
CA LEU A 13 2.40 38.90 -19.30
C LEU A 13 1.58 39.24 -18.03
N LEU A 14 0.35 39.64 -18.22
CA LEU A 14 -0.68 39.57 -17.22
C LEU A 14 -0.90 38.07 -16.93
N GLY A 15 -0.22 37.53 -15.95
CA GLY A 15 -0.56 36.26 -15.36
C GLY A 15 -1.98 36.37 -14.83
N ALA A 16 -2.92 35.76 -15.53
CA ALA A 16 -4.27 35.55 -15.02
C ALA A 16 -4.11 34.71 -13.74
N ALA A 17 -4.22 35.38 -12.57
CA ALA A 17 -4.42 34.68 -11.31
C ALA A 17 -5.79 33.99 -11.42
N SER A 18 -5.78 32.73 -11.82
CA SER A 18 -6.97 31.88 -11.71
C SER A 18 -7.45 31.99 -10.26
N PRO A 19 -8.75 32.25 -10.00
CA PRO A 19 -9.27 32.18 -8.65
C PRO A 19 -8.88 30.79 -8.13
N ALA A 20 -8.13 30.75 -7.03
CA ALA A 20 -7.78 29.49 -6.38
C ALA A 20 -9.10 28.82 -6.00
N ALA A 21 -9.56 27.89 -6.82
CA ALA A 21 -10.70 27.06 -6.52
C ALA A 21 -10.42 26.38 -5.18
N ALA A 22 -11.43 26.30 -4.31
CA ALA A 22 -11.26 25.61 -3.05
C ALA A 22 -10.99 24.12 -3.37
N GLN A 23 -9.95 23.57 -2.79
CA GLN A 23 -9.59 22.15 -2.95
C GLN A 23 -10.70 21.29 -2.34
N THR A 24 -11.20 20.35 -3.11
CA THR A 24 -12.21 19.38 -2.67
C THR A 24 -11.56 18.14 -2.09
N LEU A 25 -12.33 17.33 -1.39
CA LEU A 25 -11.86 16.02 -0.93
C LEU A 25 -11.49 15.11 -2.11
N ASP A 26 -12.27 15.19 -3.21
CA ASP A 26 -11.99 14.41 -4.43
C ASP A 26 -10.65 14.80 -5.06
N ASP A 27 -10.29 16.10 -5.06
CA ASP A 27 -8.98 16.56 -5.54
C ASP A 27 -7.83 16.00 -4.66
N ALA A 28 -8.05 15.96 -3.34
CA ALA A 28 -7.06 15.41 -2.41
C ALA A 28 -6.90 13.88 -2.58
N LEU A 29 -8.00 13.15 -2.77
CA LEU A 29 -7.97 11.72 -3.04
C LEU A 29 -7.33 11.41 -4.40
N ALA A 30 -7.62 12.22 -5.42
CA ALA A 30 -6.99 12.12 -6.73
C ALA A 30 -5.47 12.29 -6.67
N ALA A 31 -5.01 13.29 -5.90
CA ALA A 31 -3.59 13.53 -5.70
C ALA A 31 -2.91 12.40 -4.89
N ALA A 32 -3.54 11.92 -3.83
CA ALA A 32 -3.05 10.77 -3.06
C ALA A 32 -2.95 9.52 -3.95
N TYR A 33 -3.96 9.24 -4.79
CA TYR A 33 -3.92 8.13 -5.75
C TYR A 33 -2.77 8.21 -6.73
N ALA A 34 -2.47 9.41 -7.23
CA ALA A 34 -1.40 9.63 -8.21
C ALA A 34 0.00 9.59 -7.58
N ASN A 35 0.17 10.21 -6.40
CA ASN A 35 1.49 10.57 -5.88
C ASN A 35 1.90 9.84 -4.58
N ASN A 36 0.99 9.14 -3.90
CA ASN A 36 1.32 8.53 -2.61
C ASN A 36 2.39 7.43 -2.76
N PRO A 37 3.54 7.53 -2.05
CA PRO A 37 4.65 6.59 -2.21
C PRO A 37 4.30 5.15 -1.82
N GLN A 38 3.42 4.96 -0.83
CA GLN A 38 2.99 3.63 -0.40
C GLN A 38 2.23 2.90 -1.51
N LEU A 39 1.33 3.61 -2.20
CA LEU A 39 0.57 3.05 -3.31
C LEU A 39 1.49 2.77 -4.52
N GLN A 40 2.46 3.64 -4.80
CA GLN A 40 3.45 3.43 -5.86
C GLN A 40 4.35 2.22 -5.56
N ALA A 41 4.78 2.07 -4.31
CA ALA A 41 5.56 0.91 -3.87
C ALA A 41 4.78 -0.40 -4.07
N GLU A 42 3.47 -0.39 -3.73
CA GLU A 42 2.63 -1.58 -3.88
C GLU A 42 2.37 -1.94 -5.35
N ARG A 43 2.21 -0.94 -6.23
CA ARG A 43 2.14 -1.16 -7.69
C ARG A 43 3.43 -1.81 -8.22
N ALA A 44 4.60 -1.40 -7.71
CA ALA A 44 5.87 -2.01 -8.06
C ALA A 44 6.00 -3.44 -7.50
N ASN A 45 5.50 -3.69 -6.29
CA ASN A 45 5.45 -5.01 -5.66
C ASN A 45 4.56 -5.97 -6.46
N LEU A 46 3.39 -5.52 -6.92
CA LEU A 46 2.52 -6.30 -7.81
C LEU A 46 3.25 -6.68 -9.11
N ARG A 47 3.92 -5.73 -9.77
CA ARG A 47 4.72 -6.02 -10.98
C ARG A 47 5.83 -7.05 -10.70
N SER A 48 6.49 -6.96 -9.55
CA SER A 48 7.47 -7.97 -9.12
C SER A 48 6.84 -9.36 -8.94
N THR A 49 5.63 -9.42 -8.38
CA THR A 49 4.90 -10.68 -8.18
C THR A 49 4.40 -11.26 -9.51
N ASP A 50 4.01 -10.42 -10.47
CA ASP A 50 3.63 -10.83 -11.83
C ASP A 50 4.75 -11.63 -12.53
N GLU A 51 6.03 -11.29 -12.29
CA GLU A 51 7.19 -11.99 -12.82
C GLU A 51 7.34 -13.44 -12.28
N GLY A 52 6.67 -13.76 -11.19
CA GLY A 52 6.62 -15.13 -10.69
C GLY A 52 5.94 -16.10 -11.66
N VAL A 53 5.03 -15.63 -12.51
CA VAL A 53 4.31 -16.48 -13.47
C VAL A 53 5.19 -16.90 -14.65
N PRO A 54 5.90 -15.99 -15.38
CA PRO A 54 6.85 -16.43 -16.40
C PRO A 54 8.02 -17.25 -15.85
N GLN A 55 8.46 -17.01 -14.59
CA GLN A 55 9.44 -17.85 -13.91
C GLN A 55 8.91 -19.28 -13.70
N ALA A 56 7.65 -19.44 -13.28
CA ALA A 56 7.03 -20.76 -13.14
C ALA A 56 6.85 -21.45 -14.51
N LEU A 57 6.44 -20.70 -15.54
CA LEU A 57 6.31 -21.19 -16.91
C LEU A 57 7.64 -21.59 -17.55
N ALA A 58 8.78 -21.08 -17.08
CA ALA A 58 10.10 -21.45 -17.54
C ALA A 58 10.37 -22.96 -17.38
N GLY A 59 9.68 -23.65 -16.47
CA GLY A 59 9.77 -25.10 -16.33
C GLY A 59 9.30 -25.90 -17.56
N TRP A 60 8.56 -25.28 -18.51
CA TRP A 60 8.18 -25.86 -19.80
C TRP A 60 9.10 -25.45 -20.96
N ARG A 61 10.09 -24.60 -20.71
CA ARG A 61 10.95 -24.03 -21.75
C ARG A 61 12.27 -24.74 -21.81
N PRO A 62 12.88 -24.90 -23.00
CA PRO A 62 14.22 -25.46 -23.12
C PRO A 62 15.24 -24.55 -22.43
N GLN A 63 16.15 -25.16 -21.69
CA GLN A 63 17.30 -24.50 -21.08
C GLN A 63 18.53 -24.77 -21.91
N VAL A 64 19.26 -23.71 -22.29
CA VAL A 64 20.49 -23.79 -23.06
C VAL A 64 21.65 -23.38 -22.14
N THR A 65 22.63 -24.29 -21.98
CA THR A 65 23.80 -24.04 -21.16
C THR A 65 25.05 -24.28 -21.98
N VAL A 66 25.99 -23.34 -21.95
CA VAL A 66 27.33 -23.51 -22.51
C VAL A 66 28.30 -23.60 -21.33
N SER A 67 29.08 -24.65 -21.28
CA SER A 67 30.08 -24.85 -20.24
C SER A 67 31.47 -25.05 -20.84
N GLY A 68 32.48 -24.57 -20.13
CA GLY A 68 33.88 -24.77 -20.50
C GLY A 68 34.72 -25.04 -19.25
N THR A 69 35.56 -26.05 -19.32
CA THR A 69 36.54 -26.32 -18.29
C THR A 69 37.92 -26.39 -18.92
N ALA A 70 38.93 -25.86 -18.25
CA ALA A 70 40.32 -25.98 -18.62
C ALA A 70 41.13 -26.29 -17.37
N GLY A 71 42.08 -27.21 -17.51
CA GLY A 71 42.88 -27.64 -16.38
C GLY A 71 44.16 -28.28 -16.81
N TYR A 72 44.93 -28.70 -15.82
CA TYR A 72 46.15 -29.46 -16.00
C TYR A 72 46.06 -30.70 -15.10
N THR A 73 46.31 -31.87 -15.67
CA THR A 73 46.38 -33.13 -14.93
C THR A 73 47.81 -33.59 -14.80
N GLN A 74 48.18 -34.02 -13.61
CA GLN A 74 49.46 -34.64 -13.31
C GLN A 74 49.20 -35.92 -12.47
N GLY A 75 49.70 -37.02 -12.98
CA GLY A 75 49.54 -38.30 -12.31
C GLY A 75 50.14 -39.45 -13.11
N SER A 76 49.90 -40.68 -12.69
CA SER A 76 50.26 -41.88 -13.43
C SER A 76 49.09 -42.86 -13.42
N ILE A 77 48.80 -43.44 -14.56
CA ILE A 77 47.85 -44.56 -14.70
C ILE A 77 48.66 -45.83 -14.90
N THR A 78 48.34 -46.84 -14.10
CA THR A 78 48.92 -48.17 -14.23
C THR A 78 47.84 -49.15 -14.65
N GLU A 79 47.96 -49.65 -15.88
CA GLU A 79 46.97 -50.57 -16.45
C GLU A 79 47.61 -51.95 -16.67
N PRO A 80 46.87 -53.04 -16.43
CA PRO A 80 47.32 -54.37 -16.82
C PRO A 80 47.25 -54.51 -18.32
N SER A 81 48.40 -54.77 -18.95
CA SER A 81 48.51 -55.07 -20.39
C SER A 81 48.66 -56.57 -20.58
N ALA A 82 47.77 -57.17 -21.38
CA ALA A 82 47.84 -58.58 -21.69
C ALA A 82 48.91 -58.85 -22.79
N GLY A 83 50.01 -59.42 -22.41
CA GLY A 83 51.04 -59.87 -23.38
C GLY A 83 50.97 -61.39 -23.58
N LEU A 84 51.65 -61.91 -24.64
CA LEU A 84 51.66 -63.35 -25.00
C LEU A 84 52.22 -64.27 -23.91
N LEU A 85 52.86 -63.72 -22.89
CA LEU A 85 53.53 -64.48 -21.80
C LEU A 85 53.04 -64.15 -20.37
N GLY A 86 51.86 -63.43 -20.28
CA GLY A 86 51.27 -63.00 -19.01
C GLY A 86 50.91 -61.56 -18.97
N SER A 87 50.17 -61.09 -17.93
CA SER A 87 49.83 -59.67 -17.76
C SER A 87 51.01 -58.89 -17.18
N THR A 88 51.47 -57.89 -17.87
CA THR A 88 52.40 -56.84 -17.42
C THR A 88 51.68 -55.57 -17.06
N GLN A 89 52.12 -54.90 -16.00
CA GLN A 89 51.63 -53.61 -15.65
C GLN A 89 52.37 -52.53 -16.46
N VAL A 90 51.66 -51.73 -17.20
CA VAL A 90 52.19 -50.56 -17.92
C VAL A 90 51.80 -49.31 -17.18
N THR A 91 52.77 -48.53 -16.71
CA THR A 91 52.51 -47.25 -16.06
C THR A 91 52.78 -46.13 -17.08
N SER A 92 51.79 -45.33 -17.40
CA SER A 92 51.93 -44.15 -18.23
C SER A 92 51.76 -42.87 -17.37
N SER A 93 52.63 -41.88 -17.66
CA SER A 93 52.50 -40.55 -17.04
C SER A 93 51.33 -39.79 -17.67
N GLN A 94 50.46 -39.22 -16.84
CA GLN A 94 49.36 -38.35 -17.22
C GLN A 94 49.73 -36.89 -16.88
N ASP A 95 50.57 -36.28 -17.70
CA ASP A 95 51.12 -34.96 -17.45
C ASP A 95 50.80 -34.06 -18.66
N HIS A 96 49.55 -33.51 -18.67
CA HIS A 96 49.07 -32.76 -19.84
C HIS A 96 47.95 -31.82 -19.51
N GLN A 97 47.64 -30.89 -20.41
CA GLN A 97 46.49 -29.97 -20.36
C GLN A 97 45.23 -30.73 -20.76
N LEU A 98 44.16 -30.44 -20.06
CA LEU A 98 42.82 -30.93 -20.38
C LEU A 98 41.86 -29.74 -20.52
N GLY A 99 40.87 -29.89 -21.36
CA GLY A 99 39.83 -28.89 -21.56
C GLY A 99 38.55 -29.51 -22.15
N THR A 100 37.43 -29.07 -21.70
CA THR A 100 36.10 -29.45 -22.25
C THR A 100 35.33 -28.22 -22.58
N VAL A 101 34.72 -28.18 -23.76
CA VAL A 101 33.67 -27.19 -24.12
C VAL A 101 32.46 -27.96 -24.57
N SER A 102 31.31 -27.65 -23.94
CA SER A 102 30.04 -28.25 -24.35
C SER A 102 28.92 -27.23 -24.40
N ALA A 103 27.95 -27.47 -25.28
CA ALA A 103 26.70 -26.76 -25.34
C ALA A 103 25.57 -27.78 -25.21
N GLN A 104 24.77 -27.62 -24.18
CA GLN A 104 23.67 -28.53 -23.82
C GLN A 104 22.32 -27.80 -23.89
N VAL A 105 21.33 -28.46 -24.46
CA VAL A 105 19.93 -28.06 -24.42
C VAL A 105 19.17 -29.11 -23.64
N THR A 106 18.46 -28.69 -22.60
CA THR A 106 17.61 -29.57 -21.80
C THR A 106 16.17 -29.09 -21.84
N GLU A 107 15.22 -29.98 -22.17
CA GLU A 107 13.79 -29.71 -22.16
C GLU A 107 13.07 -30.73 -21.30
N ASN A 108 12.29 -30.25 -20.32
CA ASN A 108 11.48 -31.09 -19.46
C ASN A 108 10.17 -31.45 -20.18
N ILE A 109 10.07 -32.67 -20.69
CA ILE A 109 8.85 -33.18 -21.36
C ILE A 109 7.76 -33.49 -20.34
N TYR A 110 8.15 -33.99 -19.19
CA TYR A 110 7.25 -34.27 -18.07
C TYR A 110 7.95 -34.06 -16.74
N SER A 111 7.38 -33.22 -15.89
CA SER A 111 7.93 -32.86 -14.57
C SER A 111 7.04 -33.31 -13.40
N GLY A 112 6.29 -34.40 -13.55
CA GLY A 112 5.43 -34.91 -12.47
C GLY A 112 4.27 -33.98 -12.09
N GLY A 113 3.94 -32.99 -12.93
CA GLY A 113 2.95 -31.94 -12.61
C GLY A 113 3.54 -30.72 -11.90
N GLN A 114 4.84 -30.69 -11.62
CA GLN A 114 5.51 -29.62 -10.89
C GLN A 114 5.27 -28.26 -11.54
N THR A 115 5.58 -28.09 -12.82
CA THR A 115 5.43 -26.81 -13.55
C THR A 115 3.99 -26.32 -13.55
N LYS A 116 3.01 -27.26 -13.68
CA LYS A 116 1.58 -26.91 -13.62
C LYS A 116 1.22 -26.36 -12.23
N ALA A 117 1.63 -27.04 -11.16
CA ALA A 117 1.34 -26.62 -9.78
C ALA A 117 2.03 -25.28 -9.45
N GLN A 118 3.30 -25.11 -9.84
CA GLN A 118 4.02 -23.85 -9.66
C GLN A 118 3.35 -22.68 -10.39
N THR A 119 2.88 -22.91 -11.62
CA THR A 119 2.20 -21.86 -12.39
C THR A 119 0.85 -21.50 -11.78
N ALA A 120 0.10 -22.47 -11.26
CA ALA A 120 -1.15 -22.23 -10.55
C ALA A 120 -0.91 -21.44 -9.25
N GLU A 121 0.06 -21.87 -8.44
CA GLU A 121 0.48 -21.20 -7.22
C GLU A 121 0.91 -19.75 -7.49
N ALA A 122 1.77 -19.50 -8.50
CA ALA A 122 2.21 -18.17 -8.88
C ALA A 122 1.04 -17.29 -9.34
N THR A 123 0.11 -17.86 -10.13
CA THR A 123 -1.08 -17.14 -10.60
C THR A 123 -1.99 -16.73 -9.44
N ASP A 124 -2.18 -17.60 -8.44
CA ASP A 124 -3.01 -17.28 -7.28
C ASP A 124 -2.31 -16.30 -6.33
N LYS A 125 -0.97 -16.31 -6.26
CA LYS A 125 -0.19 -15.24 -5.59
C LYS A 125 -0.39 -13.88 -6.26
N VAL A 126 -0.38 -13.81 -7.59
CA VAL A 126 -0.68 -12.55 -8.32
C VAL A 126 -2.08 -12.04 -7.99
N LYS A 127 -3.10 -12.93 -7.96
CA LYS A 127 -4.47 -12.52 -7.60
C LYS A 127 -4.56 -12.04 -6.14
N SER A 128 -3.83 -12.70 -5.24
CA SER A 128 -3.71 -12.28 -3.84
C SER A 128 -3.10 -10.88 -3.74
N GLU A 129 -2.03 -10.61 -4.51
CA GLU A 129 -1.34 -9.33 -4.49
C GLU A 129 -2.19 -8.20 -5.10
N ARG A 130 -3.00 -8.49 -6.13
CA ARG A 130 -4.00 -7.53 -6.63
C ARG A 130 -5.02 -7.15 -5.56
N ALA A 131 -5.49 -8.12 -4.79
CA ALA A 131 -6.38 -7.82 -3.67
C ALA A 131 -5.68 -7.00 -2.58
N ASN A 132 -4.38 -7.25 -2.33
CA ASN A 132 -3.55 -6.46 -1.44
C ASN A 132 -3.39 -5.02 -1.94
N LEU A 133 -3.15 -4.81 -3.22
CA LEU A 133 -3.08 -3.46 -3.83
C LEU A 133 -4.38 -2.67 -3.57
N VAL A 134 -5.55 -3.31 -3.74
CA VAL A 134 -6.84 -2.68 -3.41
C VAL A 134 -6.96 -2.36 -1.92
N ASN A 135 -6.45 -3.24 -1.04
CA ASN A 135 -6.43 -2.99 0.41
C ASN A 135 -5.56 -1.77 0.76
N ILE A 136 -4.38 -1.65 0.17
CA ILE A 136 -3.48 -0.50 0.35
C ILE A 136 -4.10 0.78 -0.23
N GLU A 137 -4.78 0.71 -1.39
CA GLU A 137 -5.51 1.86 -1.95
C GLU A 137 -6.56 2.37 -0.97
N GLN A 138 -7.38 1.48 -0.38
CA GLN A 138 -8.39 1.85 0.61
C GLN A 138 -7.78 2.44 1.88
N GLN A 139 -6.62 1.91 2.31
CA GLN A 139 -5.89 2.45 3.47
C GLN A 139 -5.37 3.86 3.19
N VAL A 140 -4.73 4.08 2.02
CA VAL A 140 -4.25 5.41 1.60
C VAL A 140 -5.40 6.41 1.52
N PHE A 141 -6.52 6.00 0.94
CA PHE A 141 -7.72 6.85 0.87
C PHE A 141 -8.31 7.17 2.25
N THR A 142 -8.38 6.19 3.14
CA THR A 142 -8.85 6.42 4.51
C THR A 142 -7.95 7.39 5.26
N ASN A 143 -6.63 7.26 5.09
CA ASN A 143 -5.65 8.19 5.65
C ASN A 143 -5.80 9.60 5.05
N ALA A 144 -6.03 9.70 3.73
CA ALA A 144 -6.23 10.98 3.05
C ALA A 144 -7.52 11.69 3.51
N VAL A 145 -8.63 10.95 3.65
CA VAL A 145 -9.88 11.48 4.22
C VAL A 145 -9.64 11.99 5.64
N SER A 146 -8.99 11.18 6.49
CA SER A 146 -8.67 11.56 7.87
C SER A 146 -7.81 12.81 7.92
N ALA A 147 -6.74 12.89 7.14
CA ALA A 147 -5.86 14.06 7.08
C ALA A 147 -6.61 15.32 6.61
N TYR A 148 -7.45 15.19 5.56
CA TYR A 148 -8.26 16.29 5.05
C TYR A 148 -9.27 16.81 6.08
N VAL A 149 -10.02 15.91 6.70
CA VAL A 149 -11.04 16.22 7.72
C VAL A 149 -10.38 16.85 8.95
N THR A 150 -9.24 16.32 9.41
CA THR A 150 -8.51 16.83 10.58
C THR A 150 -8.02 18.27 10.38
N VAL A 151 -7.62 18.67 9.16
CA VAL A 151 -7.26 20.08 8.89
C VAL A 151 -8.48 20.99 9.05
N ILE A 152 -9.63 20.61 8.48
CA ILE A 152 -10.87 21.40 8.59
C ILE A 152 -11.37 21.48 10.02
N GLU A 153 -11.34 20.37 10.75
CA GLU A 153 -11.67 20.31 12.17
C GLU A 153 -10.82 21.30 12.97
N ASN A 154 -9.48 21.22 12.84
CA ASN A 154 -8.56 22.08 13.58
C ASN A 154 -8.69 23.56 13.16
N GLN A 155 -9.06 23.86 11.91
CA GLN A 155 -9.40 25.24 11.51
C GLN A 155 -10.63 25.75 12.24
N GLN A 156 -11.67 24.94 12.39
CA GLN A 156 -12.88 25.31 13.11
C GLN A 156 -12.64 25.42 14.62
N LEU A 157 -11.88 24.50 15.21
CA LEU A 157 -11.50 24.55 16.62
C LEU A 157 -10.67 25.79 16.94
N LEU A 158 -9.73 26.15 16.08
CA LEU A 158 -8.98 27.40 16.22
C LEU A 158 -9.88 28.64 16.15
N ALA A 159 -10.83 28.66 15.22
CA ALA A 159 -11.80 29.75 15.11
C ALA A 159 -12.64 29.90 16.38
N LEU A 160 -13.13 28.77 16.95
CA LEU A 160 -13.86 28.75 18.22
C LEU A 160 -13.00 29.23 19.39
N ALA A 161 -11.73 28.80 19.47
CA ALA A 161 -10.81 29.22 20.53
C ALA A 161 -10.51 30.72 20.47
N ILE A 162 -10.28 31.28 19.27
CA ILE A 162 -10.07 32.72 19.08
C ILE A 162 -11.32 33.52 19.48
N ASN A 163 -12.51 33.08 19.04
CA ASN A 163 -13.76 33.72 19.40
C ASN A 163 -13.98 33.70 20.92
N ASN A 164 -13.76 32.55 21.57
CA ASN A 164 -13.86 32.44 23.04
C ASN A 164 -12.89 33.37 23.77
N ALA A 165 -11.62 33.45 23.35
CA ALA A 165 -10.65 34.35 23.94
C ALA A 165 -11.06 35.84 23.79
N GLN A 166 -11.66 36.20 22.65
CA GLN A 166 -12.19 37.56 22.43
C GLN A 166 -13.38 37.85 23.36
N VAL A 167 -14.33 36.93 23.50
CA VAL A 167 -15.48 37.10 24.41
C VAL A 167 -15.01 37.22 25.86
N LEU A 168 -14.07 36.37 26.30
CA LEU A 168 -13.52 36.45 27.67
C LEU A 168 -12.71 37.77 27.91
N LYS A 169 -12.09 38.28 26.87
CA LYS A 169 -11.41 39.59 26.95
C LYS A 169 -12.40 40.74 27.17
N GLU A 170 -13.53 40.74 26.46
CA GLU A 170 -14.61 41.72 26.68
C GLU A 170 -15.25 41.55 28.06
N GLN A 171 -15.46 40.30 28.50
CA GLN A 171 -15.95 39.98 29.85
C GLN A 171 -15.03 40.49 30.95
N LEU A 172 -13.70 40.29 30.80
CA LEU A 172 -12.71 40.82 31.74
C LEU A 172 -12.79 42.35 31.84
N LYS A 173 -12.90 43.02 30.69
CA LYS A 173 -13.03 44.51 30.68
C LYS A 173 -14.28 44.94 31.42
N ALA A 174 -15.46 44.32 31.13
CA ALA A 174 -16.71 44.64 31.84
C ALA A 174 -16.59 44.37 33.37
N THR A 175 -15.88 43.31 33.76
CA THR A 175 -15.61 42.96 35.16
C THR A 175 -14.73 44.01 35.81
N GLN A 176 -13.66 44.49 35.15
CA GLN A 176 -12.79 45.55 35.63
C GLN A 176 -13.53 46.88 35.79
N ASP A 177 -14.41 47.23 34.84
CA ASP A 177 -15.22 48.46 34.91
C ASP A 177 -16.15 48.44 36.14
N ARG A 178 -16.85 47.31 36.39
CA ARG A 178 -17.70 47.12 37.58
C ARG A 178 -16.95 47.09 38.91
N PHE A 179 -15.72 46.56 38.92
CA PHE A 179 -14.84 46.62 40.06
C PHE A 179 -14.42 48.06 40.40
N SER A 180 -14.14 48.87 39.38
CA SER A 180 -13.71 50.26 39.58
C SER A 180 -14.77 51.13 40.27
N VAL A 181 -16.04 50.78 40.11
CA VAL A 181 -17.19 51.45 40.78
C VAL A 181 -17.64 50.73 42.06
N GLY A 182 -16.97 49.65 42.44
CA GLY A 182 -17.19 48.95 43.73
C GLY A 182 -18.36 47.97 43.73
N GLU A 183 -18.88 47.53 42.57
CA GLU A 183 -20.01 46.61 42.45
C GLU A 183 -19.62 45.13 42.67
N ILE A 184 -18.36 44.77 42.40
CA ILE A 184 -17.86 43.40 42.49
C ILE A 184 -16.53 43.32 43.23
N THR A 185 -16.07 42.12 43.51
CA THR A 185 -14.86 41.85 44.29
C THR A 185 -13.59 41.74 43.42
N ARG A 186 -12.41 41.91 44.05
CA ARG A 186 -11.12 41.62 43.37
C ARG A 186 -10.99 40.15 42.97
N THR A 187 -11.68 39.22 43.64
CA THR A 187 -11.72 37.82 43.32
C THR A 187 -12.40 37.58 41.96
N ASP A 188 -13.45 38.32 41.65
CA ASP A 188 -14.16 38.23 40.37
C ASP A 188 -13.27 38.65 39.21
N VAL A 189 -12.47 39.74 39.43
CA VAL A 189 -11.48 40.19 38.42
C VAL A 189 -10.41 39.12 38.20
N ALA A 190 -9.83 38.57 39.28
CA ALA A 190 -8.78 37.54 39.19
C ALA A 190 -9.32 36.27 38.50
N GLN A 191 -10.57 35.92 38.72
CA GLN A 191 -11.22 34.78 38.03
C GLN A 191 -11.35 35.04 36.51
N SER A 192 -11.78 36.23 36.13
CA SER A 192 -11.90 36.59 34.70
C SER A 192 -10.52 36.67 34.02
N GLU A 193 -9.49 37.17 34.72
CA GLU A 193 -8.09 37.14 34.25
C GLU A 193 -7.58 35.74 34.03
N SER A 194 -7.85 34.82 34.99
CA SER A 194 -7.49 33.41 34.88
C SER A 194 -8.16 32.74 33.70
N SER A 195 -9.47 32.99 33.49
CA SER A 195 -10.22 32.41 32.37
C SER A 195 -9.71 32.90 31.02
N LEU A 196 -9.38 34.21 30.90
CA LEU A 196 -8.77 34.75 29.69
C LEU A 196 -7.39 34.11 29.39
N ALA A 197 -6.51 34.04 30.42
CA ALA A 197 -5.19 33.43 30.27
C ALA A 197 -5.29 31.94 29.82
N GLN A 198 -6.27 31.21 30.36
CA GLN A 198 -6.57 29.83 29.91
C GLN A 198 -7.04 29.79 28.44
N ALA A 199 -7.92 30.68 28.03
CA ALA A 199 -8.40 30.75 26.63
C ALA A 199 -7.27 31.11 25.65
N GLU A 200 -6.39 32.05 26.03
CA GLU A 200 -5.19 32.40 25.24
C GLU A 200 -4.25 31.19 25.07
N ALA A 201 -4.03 30.41 26.15
CA ALA A 201 -3.28 29.16 26.05
C ALA A 201 -3.93 28.15 25.14
N GLN A 202 -5.27 28.03 25.14
CA GLN A 202 -6.04 27.17 24.23
C GLN A 202 -5.89 27.62 22.77
N VAL A 203 -5.83 28.92 22.48
CA VAL A 203 -5.56 29.43 21.12
C VAL A 203 -4.18 28.99 20.64
N GLN A 204 -3.14 29.07 21.47
CA GLN A 204 -1.79 28.62 21.10
C GLN A 204 -1.76 27.10 20.83
N THR A 205 -2.46 26.32 21.66
CA THR A 205 -2.58 24.88 21.48
C THR A 205 -3.30 24.55 20.16
N ALA A 206 -4.43 25.20 19.88
CA ALA A 206 -5.18 25.01 18.64
C ALA A 206 -4.37 25.41 17.38
N GLN A 207 -3.55 26.48 17.47
CA GLN A 207 -2.62 26.85 16.40
C GLN A 207 -1.58 25.75 16.15
N GLY A 208 -0.99 25.20 17.22
CA GLY A 208 -0.05 24.09 17.13
C GLY A 208 -0.68 22.85 16.48
N ASN A 209 -1.89 22.47 16.91
CA ASN A 209 -2.63 21.34 16.36
C ASN A 209 -2.94 21.53 14.87
N LEU A 210 -3.31 22.74 14.45
CA LEU A 210 -3.54 23.02 13.03
C LEU A 210 -2.26 22.89 12.20
N GLN A 211 -1.11 23.31 12.70
CA GLN A 211 0.16 23.15 11.98
C GLN A 211 0.55 21.65 11.86
N THR A 212 0.35 20.88 12.93
CA THR A 212 0.55 19.42 12.88
C THR A 212 -0.39 18.76 11.87
N ALA A 213 -1.67 19.13 11.87
CA ALA A 213 -2.64 18.60 10.89
C ALA A 213 -2.25 18.94 9.43
N ARG A 214 -1.71 20.15 9.20
CA ARG A 214 -1.22 20.55 7.87
C ARG A 214 0.00 19.74 7.43
N ALA A 215 0.92 19.45 8.34
CA ALA A 215 2.08 18.61 8.03
C ALA A 215 1.66 17.16 7.70
N THR A 216 0.71 16.59 8.45
CA THR A 216 0.17 15.25 8.15
C THR A 216 -0.57 15.24 6.80
N PHE A 217 -1.31 16.29 6.48
CA PHE A 217 -1.96 16.43 5.18
C PHE A 217 -0.94 16.42 4.03
N GLU A 218 0.14 17.20 4.16
CA GLU A 218 1.20 17.27 3.16
C GLU A 218 1.92 15.92 2.98
N ASP A 219 2.18 15.21 4.06
CA ASP A 219 2.78 13.87 4.02
C ASP A 219 1.92 12.86 3.26
N VAL A 220 0.61 12.83 3.54
CA VAL A 220 -0.31 11.83 2.97
C VAL A 220 -0.70 12.17 1.53
N ILE A 221 -0.93 13.46 1.21
CA ILE A 221 -1.50 13.91 -0.08
C ILE A 221 -0.41 14.39 -1.03
N GLY A 222 0.74 14.85 -0.50
CA GLY A 222 1.91 15.21 -1.31
C GLY A 222 2.06 16.71 -1.60
N PHE A 223 1.18 17.57 -1.07
CA PHE A 223 1.29 19.02 -1.18
C PHE A 223 0.62 19.73 0.00
N PRO A 224 1.02 20.97 0.35
CA PRO A 224 0.44 21.70 1.47
C PRO A 224 -1.05 22.05 1.23
N PRO A 225 -1.91 22.01 2.29
CA PRO A 225 -3.31 22.34 2.15
C PRO A 225 -3.51 23.82 1.84
N GLY A 226 -4.28 24.09 0.78
CA GLY A 226 -4.76 25.42 0.43
C GLY A 226 -6.07 25.75 1.16
N ARG A 227 -7.01 26.38 0.46
CA ARG A 227 -8.36 26.59 0.97
C ARG A 227 -9.18 25.32 0.75
N LEU A 228 -9.50 24.58 1.80
CA LEU A 228 -10.25 23.34 1.75
C LEU A 228 -11.77 23.61 1.77
N SER A 229 -12.52 22.84 0.99
CA SER A 229 -14.00 22.83 1.03
C SER A 229 -14.49 21.87 2.13
N PRO A 230 -15.60 22.20 2.84
CA PRO A 230 -16.19 21.28 3.79
C PRO A 230 -16.58 19.95 3.11
N PRO A 231 -16.05 18.79 3.58
CA PRO A 231 -16.36 17.51 2.99
C PRO A 231 -17.77 17.05 3.36
N GLN A 232 -18.38 16.25 2.49
CA GLN A 232 -19.67 15.64 2.77
C GLN A 232 -19.49 14.16 3.16
N PRO A 233 -20.35 13.63 4.06
CA PRO A 233 -20.38 12.19 4.33
C PRO A 233 -20.69 11.40 3.07
N LEU A 234 -20.01 10.27 2.88
CA LEU A 234 -20.20 9.41 1.73
C LEU A 234 -21.59 8.74 1.77
N ALA A 235 -22.26 8.70 0.63
CA ALA A 235 -23.49 7.92 0.47
C ALA A 235 -23.14 6.43 0.37
N LEU A 236 -23.62 5.64 1.34
CA LEU A 236 -23.29 4.22 1.43
C LEU A 236 -24.27 3.39 0.58
N PRO A 237 -23.79 2.36 -0.14
CA PRO A 237 -24.62 1.44 -0.92
C PRO A 237 -25.34 0.40 -0.05
N VAL A 238 -25.24 0.50 1.27
CA VAL A 238 -25.81 -0.41 2.26
C VAL A 238 -26.75 0.35 3.19
N SER A 239 -27.83 -0.28 3.63
CA SER A 239 -28.90 0.35 4.43
C SER A 239 -29.06 -0.24 5.83
N SER A 240 -28.29 -1.26 6.18
CA SER A 240 -28.39 -1.93 7.50
C SER A 240 -27.06 -2.58 7.89
N ARG A 241 -26.87 -2.79 9.21
CA ARG A 241 -25.72 -3.53 9.75
C ARG A 241 -25.55 -4.89 9.07
N ARG A 242 -26.66 -5.64 8.89
CA ARG A 242 -26.62 -6.97 8.25
C ARG A 242 -26.16 -6.88 6.77
N SER A 243 -26.61 -5.88 6.02
CA SER A 243 -26.15 -5.70 4.65
C SER A 243 -24.69 -5.26 4.57
N ALA A 244 -24.21 -4.47 5.53
CA ALA A 244 -22.79 -4.10 5.64
C ALA A 244 -21.91 -5.32 5.94
N ALA A 245 -22.30 -6.16 6.92
CA ALA A 245 -21.61 -7.40 7.25
C ALA A 245 -21.55 -8.37 6.07
N ALA A 246 -22.67 -8.55 5.35
CA ALA A 246 -22.71 -9.41 4.16
C ALA A 246 -21.82 -8.88 3.02
N ALA A 247 -21.84 -7.57 2.78
CA ALA A 247 -20.98 -6.94 1.78
C ALA A 247 -19.48 -7.07 2.13
N ALA A 248 -19.12 -6.88 3.40
CA ALA A 248 -17.76 -7.04 3.88
C ALA A 248 -17.25 -8.48 3.70
N ALA A 249 -18.06 -9.47 4.08
CA ALA A 249 -17.71 -10.89 3.91
C ALA A 249 -17.45 -11.28 2.45
N ALA A 250 -18.08 -10.60 1.48
CA ALA A 250 -17.98 -10.90 0.06
C ALA A 250 -16.94 -10.07 -0.68
N ASN A 251 -16.78 -8.78 -0.35
CA ASN A 251 -16.04 -7.82 -1.17
C ASN A 251 -14.82 -7.22 -0.47
N ASN A 252 -14.62 -7.46 0.83
CA ASN A 252 -13.46 -6.88 1.53
C ASN A 252 -12.16 -7.40 0.95
N PRO A 253 -11.22 -6.54 0.54
CA PRO A 253 -9.97 -6.95 -0.12
C PRO A 253 -9.13 -7.92 0.71
N ALA A 254 -9.10 -7.78 2.04
CA ALA A 254 -8.35 -8.69 2.90
C ALA A 254 -8.93 -10.11 2.90
N VAL A 255 -10.27 -10.25 2.74
CA VAL A 255 -10.92 -11.56 2.57
C VAL A 255 -10.55 -12.18 1.22
N ILE A 256 -10.59 -11.37 0.15
CA ILE A 256 -10.24 -11.82 -1.20
C ILE A 256 -8.76 -12.24 -1.25
N GLN A 257 -7.87 -11.45 -0.64
CA GLN A 257 -6.45 -11.76 -0.50
C GLN A 257 -6.24 -13.11 0.22
N ALA A 258 -6.89 -13.31 1.36
CA ALA A 258 -6.80 -14.55 2.12
C ALA A 258 -7.36 -15.76 1.36
N GLN A 259 -8.40 -15.56 0.53
CA GLN A 259 -8.96 -16.60 -0.33
C GLN A 259 -7.94 -17.07 -1.39
N PHE A 260 -7.25 -16.16 -2.05
CA PHE A 260 -6.22 -16.51 -3.03
C PHE A 260 -4.95 -17.06 -2.36
N ASN A 261 -4.60 -16.61 -1.16
CA ASN A 261 -3.53 -17.22 -0.38
C ASN A 261 -3.86 -18.68 0.00
N GLN A 262 -5.11 -18.97 0.32
CA GLN A 262 -5.55 -20.34 0.59
C GLN A 262 -5.52 -21.20 -0.68
N ALA A 263 -5.87 -20.65 -1.86
CA ALA A 263 -5.75 -21.34 -3.14
C ALA A 263 -4.28 -21.64 -3.48
N ALA A 264 -3.38 -20.66 -3.36
CA ALA A 264 -1.95 -20.85 -3.56
C ALA A 264 -1.36 -21.93 -2.61
N ALA A 265 -1.80 -21.95 -1.35
CA ALA A 265 -1.39 -22.99 -0.41
C ALA A 265 -1.93 -24.40 -0.78
N ALA A 266 -3.06 -24.48 -1.46
CA ALA A 266 -3.56 -25.76 -2.01
C ALA A 266 -2.69 -26.23 -3.18
N ASP A 267 -2.32 -25.33 -4.11
CA ASP A 267 -1.41 -25.63 -5.21
C ASP A 267 0.00 -26.02 -4.72
N ALA A 268 0.47 -25.44 -3.60
CA ALA A 268 1.71 -25.84 -2.97
C ALA A 268 1.69 -27.29 -2.43
N VAL A 269 0.53 -27.84 -2.08
CA VAL A 269 0.39 -29.28 -1.77
C VAL A 269 0.60 -30.10 -3.01
N ASP A 270 -0.01 -29.75 -4.16
CA ASP A 270 0.17 -30.44 -5.43
C ASP A 270 1.63 -30.35 -5.90
N LEU A 271 2.29 -29.19 -5.68
CA LEU A 271 3.70 -29.02 -5.93
C LEU A 271 4.56 -29.95 -5.07
N ALA A 272 4.23 -30.13 -3.78
CA ALA A 272 4.95 -31.08 -2.91
C ALA A 272 4.73 -32.54 -3.38
N PHE A 273 3.54 -32.91 -3.80
CA PHE A 273 3.25 -34.23 -4.36
C PHE A 273 3.99 -34.51 -5.67
N SER A 274 4.21 -33.49 -6.51
CA SER A 274 4.92 -33.65 -7.78
C SER A 274 6.33 -34.19 -7.63
N LYS A 275 6.99 -33.96 -6.46
CA LYS A 275 8.33 -34.45 -6.15
C LYS A 275 8.39 -35.98 -5.98
N LEU A 276 7.26 -36.67 -5.81
CA LEU A 276 7.19 -38.11 -5.78
C LEU A 276 6.96 -38.74 -7.19
N MET A 277 6.68 -37.91 -8.18
CA MET A 277 6.36 -38.34 -9.53
C MET A 277 7.63 -38.47 -10.37
N PRO A 278 7.62 -39.38 -11.39
CA PRO A 278 8.73 -39.45 -12.34
C PRO A 278 8.87 -38.14 -13.13
N THR A 279 10.08 -37.86 -13.58
CA THR A 279 10.39 -36.74 -14.48
C THR A 279 11.02 -37.30 -15.75
N LEU A 280 10.66 -36.76 -16.92
CA LEU A 280 11.23 -37.10 -18.21
C LEU A 280 11.79 -35.84 -18.85
N ALA A 281 13.08 -35.82 -19.14
CA ALA A 281 13.74 -34.75 -19.83
C ALA A 281 14.37 -35.26 -21.13
N LEU A 282 14.38 -34.42 -22.16
CA LEU A 282 15.14 -34.59 -23.37
C LEU A 282 16.38 -33.70 -23.28
N GLN A 283 17.56 -34.28 -23.52
CA GLN A 283 18.84 -33.58 -23.48
C GLN A 283 19.53 -33.75 -24.83
N GLY A 284 19.97 -32.67 -25.41
CA GLY A 284 20.83 -32.64 -26.58
C GLY A 284 22.15 -31.96 -26.21
N GLU A 285 23.28 -32.58 -26.50
CA GLU A 285 24.58 -32.01 -26.21
C GLU A 285 25.51 -32.11 -27.43
N VAL A 286 26.29 -31.06 -27.64
CA VAL A 286 27.46 -31.06 -28.49
C VAL A 286 28.69 -30.72 -27.67
N TYR A 287 29.76 -31.52 -27.81
CA TYR A 287 30.93 -31.36 -26.96
C TYR A 287 32.26 -31.50 -27.73
N GLN A 288 33.29 -30.89 -27.19
CA GLN A 288 34.67 -31.10 -27.61
C GLN A 288 35.53 -31.21 -26.36
N ASP A 289 36.21 -32.35 -26.25
CA ASP A 289 37.19 -32.63 -25.18
C ASP A 289 38.59 -32.65 -25.76
N VAL A 290 39.50 -32.03 -25.06
CA VAL A 290 40.95 -32.03 -25.39
C VAL A 290 41.70 -32.57 -24.16
N GLY A 291 42.56 -33.56 -24.39
CA GLY A 291 43.36 -34.12 -23.33
C GLY A 291 42.56 -34.97 -22.27
N SER A 292 41.38 -35.45 -22.60
CA SER A 292 40.54 -36.20 -21.67
C SER A 292 41.10 -37.61 -21.34
N VAL A 293 41.89 -38.18 -22.24
CA VAL A 293 42.49 -39.51 -22.10
C VAL A 293 44.02 -39.43 -22.02
N GLU A 294 44.65 -38.73 -23.00
CA GLU A 294 46.09 -38.55 -23.10
C GLU A 294 46.44 -37.20 -23.77
N ALA A 295 47.70 -36.79 -23.68
CA ALA A 295 48.18 -35.57 -24.27
C ALA A 295 47.88 -35.53 -25.81
N GLY A 296 47.16 -34.48 -26.26
CA GLY A 296 46.80 -34.31 -27.70
C GLY A 296 45.58 -35.11 -28.15
N TYR A 297 44.92 -35.89 -27.27
CA TYR A 297 43.66 -36.55 -27.60
C TYR A 297 42.54 -35.49 -27.77
N ILE A 298 41.82 -35.54 -28.86
CA ILE A 298 40.67 -34.67 -29.13
C ILE A 298 39.47 -35.52 -29.46
N SER A 299 38.43 -35.41 -28.65
CA SER A 299 37.10 -36.02 -28.87
C SER A 299 36.07 -34.92 -29.20
N LYS A 300 35.25 -35.17 -30.20
CA LYS A 300 34.12 -34.33 -30.54
C LYS A 300 32.90 -35.21 -30.78
N GLY A 301 31.79 -34.79 -30.24
CA GLY A 301 30.56 -35.55 -30.38
C GLY A 301 29.31 -34.69 -30.29
N ALA A 302 28.23 -35.34 -30.68
CA ALA A 302 26.87 -34.83 -30.42
C ALA A 302 26.06 -36.02 -29.93
N GLU A 303 25.22 -35.79 -28.94
CA GLU A 303 24.33 -36.82 -28.40
C GLU A 303 22.94 -36.27 -28.11
N VAL A 304 21.95 -37.13 -28.17
CA VAL A 304 20.58 -36.84 -27.76
C VAL A 304 20.13 -37.96 -26.85
N LEU A 305 19.72 -37.59 -25.63
CA LEU A 305 19.34 -38.52 -24.58
C LEU A 305 17.95 -38.20 -24.08
N ALA A 306 17.12 -39.25 -23.84
CA ALA A 306 15.91 -39.14 -23.05
C ALA A 306 16.20 -39.67 -21.63
N SER A 307 16.11 -38.81 -20.65
CA SER A 307 16.40 -39.15 -19.25
C SER A 307 15.10 -39.27 -18.45
N LEU A 308 14.81 -40.45 -17.94
CA LEU A 308 13.69 -40.71 -17.02
C LEU A 308 14.27 -40.88 -15.60
N SER A 309 13.84 -40.05 -14.67
CA SER A 309 14.19 -40.14 -13.27
C SER A 309 12.94 -40.34 -12.42
N TRP A 310 12.93 -41.36 -11.56
CA TRP A 310 11.83 -41.63 -10.64
C TRP A 310 12.37 -41.82 -9.23
N PRO A 311 12.15 -40.83 -8.35
CA PRO A 311 12.59 -40.97 -6.96
C PRO A 311 11.69 -41.93 -6.18
N LEU A 312 12.15 -43.12 -5.89
CA LEU A 312 11.36 -44.12 -5.17
C LEU A 312 11.38 -43.93 -3.65
N TYR A 313 12.54 -43.54 -3.09
CA TYR A 313 12.70 -43.29 -1.66
C TYR A 313 13.88 -42.38 -1.39
N GLN A 314 13.65 -41.26 -0.68
CA GLN A 314 14.65 -40.24 -0.31
C GLN A 314 14.66 -39.98 1.20
N GLY A 315 14.74 -41.05 2.00
CA GLY A 315 14.82 -40.91 3.45
C GLY A 315 13.57 -40.35 4.13
N GLY A 316 12.44 -40.23 3.40
CA GLY A 316 11.17 -39.73 3.93
C GLY A 316 10.99 -38.22 3.92
N ALA A 317 11.95 -37.45 3.35
CA ALA A 317 11.89 -35.98 3.32
C ALA A 317 10.68 -35.47 2.56
N GLU A 318 10.38 -36.04 1.37
CA GLU A 318 9.25 -35.65 0.52
C GLU A 318 7.90 -35.89 1.20
N TYR A 319 7.75 -37.02 1.89
CA TYR A 319 6.53 -37.31 2.68
C TYR A 319 6.35 -36.29 3.83
N SER A 320 7.46 -35.87 4.44
CA SER A 320 7.43 -34.82 5.47
C SER A 320 7.04 -33.47 4.87
N ALA A 321 7.61 -33.10 3.70
CA ALA A 321 7.29 -31.89 2.99
C ALA A 321 5.80 -31.83 2.56
N ILE A 322 5.23 -32.96 2.10
CA ILE A 322 3.80 -33.04 1.80
C ILE A 322 2.96 -32.81 3.06
N ARG A 323 3.28 -33.47 4.17
CA ARG A 323 2.56 -33.24 5.43
C ARG A 323 2.66 -31.79 5.88
N GLN A 324 3.83 -31.18 5.73
CA GLN A 324 4.02 -29.75 6.02
C GLN A 324 3.13 -28.87 5.13
N ALA A 325 3.12 -29.09 3.83
CA ALA A 325 2.28 -28.34 2.89
C ALA A 325 0.77 -28.48 3.20
N VAL A 326 0.34 -29.70 3.60
CA VAL A 326 -1.06 -29.92 4.04
C VAL A 326 -1.40 -29.10 5.27
N GLN A 327 -0.49 -29.00 6.26
CA GLN A 327 -0.70 -28.18 7.45
C GLN A 327 -0.67 -26.69 7.11
N GLN A 328 0.16 -26.25 6.17
CA GLN A 328 0.18 -24.86 5.68
C GLN A 328 -1.10 -24.49 4.96
N ARG A 329 -1.68 -25.40 4.14
CA ARG A 329 -3.00 -25.20 3.53
C ARG A 329 -4.10 -25.05 4.60
N GLU A 330 -4.10 -25.90 5.62
CA GLU A 330 -5.06 -25.80 6.73
C GLU A 330 -4.89 -24.50 7.51
N TYR A 331 -3.65 -24.07 7.76
CA TYR A 331 -3.35 -22.77 8.35
C TYR A 331 -3.92 -21.61 7.49
N ALA A 332 -3.68 -21.62 6.18
CA ALA A 332 -4.21 -20.59 5.27
C ALA A 332 -5.75 -20.58 5.25
N ARG A 333 -6.39 -21.74 5.36
CA ARG A 333 -7.85 -21.85 5.49
C ARG A 333 -8.35 -21.18 6.77
N GLN A 334 -7.68 -21.41 7.91
CA GLN A 334 -8.06 -20.75 9.17
C GLN A 334 -7.81 -19.23 9.09
N GLN A 335 -6.76 -18.78 8.39
CA GLN A 335 -6.53 -17.35 8.17
C GLN A 335 -7.64 -16.71 7.33
N LEU A 336 -8.19 -17.40 6.35
CA LEU A 336 -9.37 -16.92 5.60
C LEU A 336 -10.59 -16.77 6.52
N ASP A 337 -10.84 -17.73 7.43
CA ASP A 337 -11.93 -17.62 8.39
C ASP A 337 -11.71 -16.46 9.38
N VAL A 338 -10.48 -16.21 9.80
CA VAL A 338 -10.12 -15.03 10.62
C VAL A 338 -10.37 -13.75 9.84
N ALA A 339 -9.84 -13.62 8.62
CA ALA A 339 -10.03 -12.43 7.79
C ALA A 339 -11.51 -12.11 7.56
N ARG A 340 -12.33 -13.14 7.29
CA ARG A 340 -13.78 -12.98 7.11
C ARG A 340 -14.46 -12.49 8.39
N ARG A 341 -14.14 -13.06 9.55
CA ARG A 341 -14.71 -12.63 10.84
C ARG A 341 -14.30 -11.20 11.18
N THR A 342 -13.04 -10.84 10.99
CA THR A 342 -12.54 -9.47 11.21
C THR A 342 -13.21 -8.47 10.27
N ALA A 343 -13.39 -8.81 8.98
CA ALA A 343 -14.08 -7.94 8.04
C ALA A 343 -15.55 -7.71 8.44
N ILE A 344 -16.25 -8.75 8.90
CA ILE A 344 -17.63 -8.64 9.42
C ILE A 344 -17.66 -7.76 10.67
N GLU A 345 -16.79 -8.03 11.64
CA GLU A 345 -16.68 -7.28 12.89
C GLU A 345 -16.43 -5.78 12.61
N ASN A 346 -15.44 -5.46 11.78
CA ASN A 346 -15.12 -4.07 11.41
C ASN A 346 -16.31 -3.37 10.73
N ALA A 347 -17.00 -4.05 9.81
CA ALA A 347 -18.15 -3.47 9.13
C ALA A 347 -19.32 -3.21 10.08
N GLU A 348 -19.59 -4.13 11.02
CA GLU A 348 -20.61 -3.94 12.06
C GLU A 348 -20.22 -2.81 13.02
N GLN A 349 -18.98 -2.78 13.48
CA GLN A 349 -18.47 -1.75 14.38
C GLN A 349 -18.56 -0.36 13.75
N TYR A 350 -18.05 -0.17 12.53
CA TYR A 350 -18.09 1.12 11.86
C TYR A 350 -19.52 1.55 11.53
N TRP A 351 -20.40 0.61 11.18
CA TRP A 351 -21.82 0.90 10.99
C TRP A 351 -22.49 1.46 12.26
N GLU A 352 -22.28 0.80 13.41
CA GLU A 352 -22.85 1.23 14.68
C GLU A 352 -22.22 2.56 15.16
N THR A 353 -20.90 2.75 14.94
CA THR A 353 -20.23 4.02 15.23
C THR A 353 -20.85 5.15 14.41
N LEU A 354 -21.04 4.97 13.10
CA LEU A 354 -21.67 5.96 12.23
C LEU A 354 -23.11 6.28 12.68
N ALA A 355 -23.88 5.27 13.08
CA ALA A 355 -25.23 5.46 13.59
C ALA A 355 -25.25 6.24 14.90
N ALA A 356 -24.34 5.92 15.82
CA ALA A 356 -24.16 6.64 17.09
C ALA A 356 -23.73 8.10 16.86
N THR A 357 -22.76 8.34 15.99
CA THR A 357 -22.28 9.69 15.63
C THR A 357 -23.43 10.56 15.10
N ARG A 358 -24.29 10.00 14.22
CA ARG A 358 -25.48 10.71 13.72
C ARG A 358 -26.46 11.09 14.82
N ALA A 359 -26.71 10.18 15.76
CA ALA A 359 -27.59 10.44 16.88
C ALA A 359 -27.01 11.48 17.84
N THR A 360 -25.71 11.38 18.14
CA THR A 360 -25.00 12.33 18.99
C THR A 360 -25.02 13.74 18.43
N ILE A 361 -24.83 13.94 17.11
CA ILE A 361 -24.93 15.26 16.46
C ILE A 361 -26.31 15.90 16.73
N THR A 362 -27.38 15.12 16.66
CA THR A 362 -28.73 15.62 16.91
C THR A 362 -28.90 16.10 18.36
N SER A 363 -28.38 15.32 19.32
CA SER A 363 -28.41 15.66 20.74
C SER A 363 -27.52 16.85 21.07
N THR A 364 -26.30 16.92 20.51
CA THR A 364 -25.36 18.02 20.73
C THR A 364 -25.90 19.34 20.18
N ARG A 365 -26.62 19.33 19.04
CA ARG A 365 -27.30 20.53 18.53
C ARG A 365 -28.38 21.05 19.49
N ALA A 366 -29.16 20.16 20.09
CA ALA A 366 -30.15 20.52 21.08
C ALA A 366 -29.47 21.05 22.37
N GLU A 367 -28.35 20.46 22.77
CA GLU A 367 -27.52 20.91 23.90
C GLU A 367 -26.98 22.32 23.67
N ILE A 368 -26.46 22.64 22.47
CA ILE A 368 -25.97 23.97 22.12
C ILE A 368 -27.11 24.98 22.25
N ALA A 369 -28.28 24.70 21.67
CA ALA A 369 -29.41 25.61 21.75
C ALA A 369 -29.87 25.88 23.21
N ALA A 370 -29.83 24.85 24.06
CA ALA A 370 -30.13 24.99 25.49
C ALA A 370 -29.06 25.79 26.23
N ASN A 371 -27.75 25.56 25.94
CA ASN A 371 -26.65 26.30 26.53
C ASN A 371 -26.61 27.77 26.10
N GLU A 372 -27.00 28.10 24.86
CA GLU A 372 -27.15 29.47 24.40
C GLU A 372 -28.23 30.23 25.20
N ILE A 373 -29.39 29.60 25.42
CA ILE A 373 -30.47 30.17 26.25
C ILE A 373 -30.03 30.31 27.70
N ALA A 374 -29.32 29.31 28.23
CA ALA A 374 -28.84 29.32 29.60
C ALA A 374 -27.79 30.43 29.82
N LEU A 375 -26.89 30.64 28.88
CA LEU A 375 -25.89 31.70 28.91
C LEU A 375 -26.56 33.09 28.87
N ASP A 376 -27.46 33.35 27.93
CA ASP A 376 -28.20 34.63 27.82
C ASP A 376 -29.00 34.92 29.13
N GLY A 377 -29.64 33.90 29.71
CA GLY A 377 -30.31 34.02 30.98
C GLY A 377 -29.37 34.35 32.13
N THR A 378 -28.27 33.63 32.27
CA THR A 378 -27.28 33.82 33.32
C THR A 378 -26.60 35.23 33.21
N GLU A 379 -26.31 35.70 32.00
CA GLU A 379 -25.77 37.05 31.76
C GLU A 379 -26.77 38.13 32.24
N ARG A 380 -28.07 38.00 31.93
CA ARG A 380 -29.09 38.94 32.35
C ARG A 380 -29.30 38.94 33.85
N GLU A 381 -29.29 37.74 34.47
CA GLU A 381 -29.38 37.56 35.92
C GLU A 381 -28.15 38.15 36.66
N ALA A 382 -26.95 38.05 36.07
CA ALA A 382 -25.74 38.66 36.60
C ALA A 382 -25.72 40.20 36.56
N LEU A 383 -26.39 40.81 35.53
CA LEU A 383 -26.58 42.24 35.47
C LEU A 383 -27.42 42.79 36.60
N VAL A 384 -28.40 42.04 37.12
CA VAL A 384 -29.27 42.43 38.25
C VAL A 384 -28.72 41.92 39.61
N GLY A 385 -27.55 41.29 39.61
CA GLY A 385 -26.88 40.83 40.85
C GLY A 385 -27.39 39.52 41.43
N SER A 386 -28.28 38.78 40.71
CA SER A 386 -28.81 37.47 41.17
C SER A 386 -27.90 36.28 40.85
N ARG A 387 -26.91 36.47 39.98
CA ARG A 387 -25.85 35.51 39.63
C ARG A 387 -24.47 36.11 39.73
N THR A 388 -23.48 35.24 39.91
CA THR A 388 -22.09 35.62 40.02
C THR A 388 -21.38 35.67 38.69
N THR A 389 -20.23 36.38 38.58
CA THR A 389 -19.35 36.34 37.41
C THR A 389 -18.92 34.90 37.10
N LEU A 390 -18.72 34.08 38.12
CA LEU A 390 -18.35 32.68 37.98
C LEU A 390 -19.47 31.86 37.27
N ASP A 391 -20.73 32.13 37.56
CA ASP A 391 -21.85 31.43 36.92
C ASP A 391 -21.88 31.73 35.40
N VAL A 392 -21.60 32.98 34.99
CA VAL A 392 -21.51 33.38 33.60
C VAL A 392 -20.33 32.67 32.89
N LEU A 393 -19.13 32.68 33.51
CA LEU A 393 -17.97 32.00 32.98
C LEU A 393 -18.19 30.48 32.82
N ASN A 394 -18.88 29.86 33.78
CA ASN A 394 -19.24 28.44 33.69
C ASN A 394 -20.24 28.16 32.54
N ALA A 395 -21.27 29.00 32.38
CA ALA A 395 -22.22 28.84 31.29
C ALA A 395 -21.55 28.99 29.94
N GLN A 396 -20.60 29.93 29.81
CA GLN A 396 -19.81 30.13 28.60
C GLN A 396 -18.89 28.95 28.29
N GLN A 397 -18.26 28.36 29.32
CA GLN A 397 -17.45 27.16 29.18
C GLN A 397 -18.28 25.96 28.69
N LEU A 398 -19.51 25.78 29.21
CA LEU A 398 -20.42 24.72 28.76
C LEU A 398 -20.84 24.90 27.30
N LEU A 399 -21.14 26.13 26.88
CA LEU A 399 -21.45 26.42 25.48
C LEU A 399 -20.26 26.13 24.57
N LEU A 400 -19.06 26.58 24.92
CA LEU A 400 -17.84 26.28 24.17
C LEU A 400 -17.62 24.77 24.05
N GLN A 401 -17.75 24.03 25.15
CA GLN A 401 -17.56 22.58 25.18
C GLN A 401 -18.53 21.86 24.25
N SER A 402 -19.81 22.23 24.24
CA SER A 402 -20.81 21.66 23.33
C SER A 402 -20.55 22.02 21.86
N GLN A 403 -20.06 23.23 21.57
CA GLN A 403 -19.66 23.62 20.21
C GLN A 403 -18.42 22.86 19.72
N VAL A 404 -17.41 22.65 20.57
CA VAL A 404 -16.24 21.83 20.27
C VAL A 404 -16.68 20.38 19.96
N THR A 405 -17.54 19.84 20.81
CA THR A 405 -18.11 18.47 20.61
C THR A 405 -18.84 18.34 19.28
N LEU A 406 -19.60 19.38 18.86
CA LEU A 406 -20.27 19.37 17.56
C LEU A 406 -19.28 19.33 16.40
N VAL A 407 -18.21 20.14 16.45
CA VAL A 407 -17.18 20.16 15.41
C VAL A 407 -16.53 18.80 15.27
N GLN A 408 -16.16 18.17 16.38
CA GLN A 408 -15.58 16.83 16.40
C GLN A 408 -16.54 15.77 15.85
N ASN A 409 -17.81 15.80 16.26
CA ASN A 409 -18.82 14.87 15.77
C ASN A 409 -19.09 15.03 14.27
N LEU A 410 -19.04 16.25 13.73
CA LEU A 410 -19.18 16.49 12.29
C LEU A 410 -17.97 15.96 11.51
N ALA A 411 -16.77 16.10 12.04
CA ALA A 411 -15.54 15.50 11.49
C ALA A 411 -15.62 13.97 11.50
N ASN A 412 -16.01 13.39 12.65
CA ASN A 412 -16.19 11.95 12.79
C ASN A 412 -17.27 11.40 11.83
N LEU A 413 -18.38 12.11 11.63
CA LEU A 413 -19.44 11.69 10.70
C LEU A 413 -18.91 11.45 9.29
N VAL A 414 -18.04 12.34 8.81
CA VAL A 414 -17.40 12.16 7.50
C VAL A 414 -16.47 10.95 7.53
N THR A 415 -15.52 10.91 8.46
CA THR A 415 -14.53 9.82 8.55
C THR A 415 -15.20 8.44 8.71
N ASP A 416 -16.19 8.31 9.61
CA ASP A 416 -16.93 7.07 9.84
C ASP A 416 -17.64 6.58 8.57
N SER A 417 -18.20 7.50 7.75
CA SER A 417 -18.86 7.12 6.50
C SER A 417 -17.91 6.47 5.50
N TYR A 418 -16.68 6.98 5.39
CA TYR A 418 -15.64 6.41 4.53
C TYR A 418 -15.04 5.12 5.10
N GLN A 419 -14.94 5.00 6.44
CA GLN A 419 -14.52 3.76 7.10
C GLN A 419 -15.50 2.61 6.84
N VAL A 420 -16.83 2.88 6.88
CA VAL A 420 -17.83 1.88 6.49
C VAL A 420 -17.64 1.47 5.04
N ALA A 421 -17.41 2.42 4.11
CA ALA A 421 -17.19 2.12 2.70
C ALA A 421 -15.94 1.26 2.48
N ALA A 422 -14.85 1.56 3.18
CA ALA A 422 -13.62 0.75 3.16
C ALA A 422 -13.87 -0.66 3.72
N ALA A 423 -14.55 -0.77 4.87
CA ALA A 423 -14.83 -2.07 5.49
C ALA A 423 -15.66 -2.99 4.59
N ILE A 424 -16.63 -2.46 3.83
CA ILE A 424 -17.42 -3.23 2.87
C ILE A 424 -16.74 -3.45 1.52
N GLY A 425 -15.47 -2.99 1.35
CA GLY A 425 -14.71 -3.15 0.12
C GLY A 425 -15.18 -2.28 -1.05
N ARG A 426 -15.78 -1.11 -0.77
CA ARG A 426 -16.34 -0.19 -1.76
C ARG A 426 -15.76 1.22 -1.65
N PHE A 427 -14.46 1.30 -1.43
CA PHE A 427 -13.74 2.56 -1.32
C PHE A 427 -12.48 2.57 -2.18
N THR A 428 -12.66 2.43 -3.48
CA THR A 428 -11.59 2.54 -4.49
C THR A 428 -11.81 3.76 -5.37
N ALA A 429 -10.80 4.18 -6.11
CA ALA A 429 -10.89 5.28 -7.09
C ALA A 429 -12.04 5.06 -8.10
N ARG A 430 -12.29 3.79 -8.45
CA ARG A 430 -13.39 3.37 -9.33
C ARG A 430 -14.75 3.49 -8.64
N ASP A 431 -14.87 3.03 -7.38
CA ASP A 431 -16.14 3.03 -6.65
C ASP A 431 -16.66 4.45 -6.37
N ILE A 432 -15.76 5.38 -6.06
CA ILE A 432 -16.09 6.79 -5.79
C ILE A 432 -16.08 7.67 -7.05
N GLY A 433 -15.75 7.10 -8.23
CA GLY A 433 -15.78 7.81 -9.51
C GLY A 433 -14.74 8.91 -9.64
N LEU A 434 -13.53 8.74 -9.06
CA LEU A 434 -12.47 9.73 -9.18
C LEU A 434 -12.06 9.95 -10.64
N HIS A 435 -11.89 11.21 -11.02
CA HIS A 435 -11.46 11.62 -12.36
C HIS A 435 -9.92 11.53 -12.50
N VAL A 436 -9.39 10.33 -12.40
CA VAL A 436 -7.96 10.03 -12.52
C VAL A 436 -7.73 8.88 -13.50
N PRO A 437 -6.57 8.80 -14.16
CA PRO A 437 -6.18 7.59 -14.89
C PRO A 437 -6.11 6.42 -13.91
N LEU A 438 -6.97 5.42 -14.08
CA LEU A 438 -6.97 4.24 -13.24
C LEU A 438 -5.78 3.35 -13.60
N TYR A 439 -5.08 2.84 -12.60
CA TYR A 439 -4.02 1.86 -12.79
C TYR A 439 -4.62 0.54 -13.31
N ASP A 440 -4.04 0.03 -14.41
CA ASP A 440 -4.40 -1.26 -14.98
C ASP A 440 -3.48 -2.34 -14.40
N ASP A 441 -4.00 -3.10 -13.45
CA ASP A 441 -3.31 -4.18 -12.75
C ASP A 441 -3.07 -5.44 -13.63
N ASN A 442 -3.61 -5.46 -14.86
CA ASN A 442 -3.43 -6.55 -15.83
C ASN A 442 -2.45 -6.20 -16.96
N ALA A 443 -2.14 -4.93 -17.16
CA ALA A 443 -1.31 -4.49 -18.29
C ALA A 443 0.09 -5.12 -18.25
N TYR A 444 0.78 -5.00 -17.10
CA TYR A 444 2.11 -5.56 -16.93
C TYR A 444 2.08 -7.09 -16.98
N TYR A 445 1.18 -7.73 -16.25
CA TYR A 445 1.01 -9.17 -16.28
C TYR A 445 0.79 -9.72 -17.70
N GLY A 446 -0.07 -9.05 -18.48
CA GLY A 446 -0.34 -9.43 -19.87
C GLY A 446 0.88 -9.35 -20.78
N ALA A 447 1.75 -8.37 -20.54
CA ALA A 447 2.98 -8.17 -21.30
C ALA A 447 4.07 -9.20 -20.95
N VAL A 448 4.23 -9.54 -19.64
CA VAL A 448 5.37 -10.40 -19.18
C VAL A 448 5.07 -11.89 -19.15
N LYS A 449 3.83 -12.33 -18.94
CA LYS A 449 3.53 -13.75 -18.69
C LYS A 449 4.08 -14.70 -19.74
N ASN A 450 4.20 -14.27 -21.00
CA ASN A 450 4.74 -15.07 -22.10
C ASN A 450 6.12 -14.61 -22.57
N ALA A 451 6.75 -13.66 -21.88
CA ALA A 451 8.09 -13.19 -22.26
C ALA A 451 9.13 -14.31 -22.06
N TRP A 452 10.06 -14.45 -23.01
CA TRP A 452 11.13 -15.46 -23.00
C TRP A 452 12.48 -14.86 -22.65
N VAL A 453 12.71 -13.64 -23.09
CA VAL A 453 13.98 -12.92 -22.96
C VAL A 453 13.70 -11.42 -22.81
N GLY A 454 14.64 -10.69 -22.26
CA GLY A 454 14.55 -9.24 -22.06
C GLY A 454 14.68 -8.87 -20.57
N THR A 455 15.25 -7.71 -20.29
CA THR A 455 15.48 -7.18 -18.93
C THR A 455 14.83 -5.82 -18.73
N GLY A 456 14.20 -5.25 -19.78
CA GLY A 456 13.50 -3.95 -19.70
C GLY A 456 12.04 -4.09 -19.29
N ASP A 457 11.47 -3.01 -18.74
CA ASP A 457 10.05 -2.92 -18.45
C ASP A 457 9.25 -2.86 -19.78
N PRO A 458 8.44 -3.88 -20.12
CA PRO A 458 7.69 -3.93 -21.36
C PRO A 458 6.56 -2.89 -21.42
N THR A 459 6.22 -2.26 -20.30
CA THR A 459 5.18 -1.23 -20.19
C THR A 459 5.74 0.20 -20.20
N ALA A 460 7.06 0.38 -20.14
CA ALA A 460 7.70 1.69 -20.12
C ALA A 460 7.35 2.58 -21.33
N ASN A 461 6.93 1.98 -22.45
CA ASN A 461 6.47 2.69 -23.65
C ASN A 461 4.94 2.81 -23.77
N SER A 462 4.15 2.23 -22.85
CA SER A 462 2.71 2.43 -22.85
C SER A 462 2.39 3.77 -22.20
N VAL A 463 1.78 4.65 -22.97
CA VAL A 463 1.29 5.98 -22.54
C VAL A 463 0.37 5.79 -21.33
N GLY A 464 0.89 6.05 -20.13
CA GLY A 464 0.08 5.94 -18.89
C GLY A 464 0.83 5.78 -17.59
N ASP A 465 2.15 5.58 -17.60
CA ASP A 465 2.92 5.64 -16.35
C ASP A 465 3.56 7.03 -16.18
N PRO A 466 2.98 7.92 -15.34
CA PRO A 466 3.53 9.26 -15.14
C PRO A 466 4.88 9.26 -14.39
N ASN A 467 5.36 8.10 -13.93
CA ASN A 467 6.58 7.93 -13.14
C ASN A 467 7.65 7.06 -13.81
N GLY A 468 7.55 6.79 -15.12
CA GLY A 468 8.64 6.16 -15.88
C GLY A 468 9.90 6.99 -15.73
N SER A 469 10.87 6.48 -14.96
CA SER A 469 12.15 7.16 -14.72
C SER A 469 12.88 7.33 -16.04
N PRO A 470 13.45 8.52 -16.39
CA PRO A 470 14.20 8.72 -17.62
C PRO A 470 15.46 7.84 -17.76
N GLU A 471 15.84 7.14 -16.69
CA GLU A 471 17.06 6.31 -16.65
C GLU A 471 16.87 4.92 -17.28
N ASP A 472 15.63 4.42 -17.43
CA ASP A 472 15.38 3.10 -18.02
C ASP A 472 15.53 3.05 -19.57
N ASN A 473 15.70 4.21 -20.21
CA ASN A 473 15.85 4.31 -21.67
C ASN A 473 17.31 4.16 -22.20
N LEU A 474 18.29 3.93 -21.32
CA LEU A 474 19.69 3.80 -21.73
C LEU A 474 20.12 2.38 -22.14
N GLY A 475 19.22 1.39 -22.08
CA GLY A 475 19.51 -0.03 -22.38
C GLY A 475 19.22 -0.51 -23.81
N ASN A 476 18.60 0.26 -24.67
CA ASN A 476 18.25 -0.15 -26.04
C ASN A 476 19.07 0.53 -27.14
N GLY A 477 20.39 0.65 -26.94
CA GLY A 477 21.35 1.02 -27.96
C GLY A 477 21.93 -0.23 -28.64
N ASN A 478 21.54 -0.48 -29.86
CA ASN A 478 22.06 -1.45 -30.81
C ASN A 478 23.49 -1.98 -30.53
N HIS A 479 23.63 -3.28 -30.40
CA HIS A 479 24.73 -4.05 -30.96
C HIS A 479 24.25 -5.41 -31.46
#